data_2071024b09223bb889e294eb4c616ba4
#
_entry.id   2071024b09223bb889e294eb4c616ba4
#
_cell.length_a   1.000
_cell.length_b   1.000
_cell.length_c   1.000
_cell.angle_alpha   90.00
_cell.angle_beta   90.00
_cell.angle_gamma   90.00
#
_symmetry.space_group_name_H-M   'P 1'
#
loop_
_entity.id
_entity.type
_entity.pdbx_description
1 polymer ?
#
loop_
_entity_poly.entity_id
_entity_poly.type
_entity_poly.pdbx_seq_one_letter_code
_entity_poly.pdbx_strand_id
1 'polypeptide(L)'
;MIEEVMDQYVHWYKTASSQLDETGEQFPEFVHSTQQQLGERLAHLAERDYVENQMDHGSLPHSFGEPIIEEIDENLYRLRQEEVAEFEIDPHELLRKVAFFEDMGEEEFDHIAERMVAKTVNEKDVIIRQGDAGNSLFLITRGVVRVTREENGEKRDLSTLLAGDFFGEMALLHGEKRNATVWAVTPCYLYELDRAALEEAMVRFPAVREAMYEADRKRRQE
;
A
#
# COMPACT_ATOMS: atom_id res chain seq x y z
N MET A 1 31.35 -3.71 7.64
CA MET A 1 30.07 -3.93 8.37
C MET A 1 29.30 -2.62 8.62
N ILE A 2 29.80 -1.60 9.37
CA ILE A 2 29.08 -0.34 9.58
C ILE A 2 28.97 0.46 8.26
N GLU A 3 30.04 0.56 7.47
CA GLU A 3 30.02 1.22 6.15
C GLU A 3 29.06 0.53 5.16
N GLU A 4 29.05 -0.77 5.10
CA GLU A 4 28.13 -1.53 4.24
C GLU A 4 26.66 -1.30 4.61
N VAL A 5 26.37 -1.25 5.92
CA VAL A 5 25.00 -0.94 6.42
C VAL A 5 24.61 0.50 6.09
N MET A 6 25.54 1.45 6.20
CA MET A 6 25.31 2.85 5.85
C MET A 6 25.09 3.02 4.34
N ASP A 7 25.87 2.36 3.51
CA ASP A 7 25.73 2.40 2.04
C ASP A 7 24.40 1.79 1.61
N GLN A 8 23.99 0.69 2.24
CA GLN A 8 22.70 0.05 1.99
C GLN A 8 21.53 0.94 2.45
N TYR A 9 21.65 1.61 3.59
CA TYR A 9 20.67 2.57 4.07
C TYR A 9 20.56 3.78 3.14
N VAL A 10 21.68 4.35 2.69
CA VAL A 10 21.71 5.48 1.75
C VAL A 10 21.12 5.08 0.40
N HIS A 11 21.39 3.88 -0.09
CA HIS A 11 20.80 3.37 -1.32
C HIS A 11 19.28 3.22 -1.18
N TRP A 12 18.80 2.62 -0.09
CA TRP A 12 17.38 2.48 0.21
C TRP A 12 16.67 3.83 0.34
N TYR A 13 17.28 4.78 1.05
CA TYR A 13 16.75 6.12 1.21
C TYR A 13 16.59 6.83 -0.14
N LYS A 14 17.61 6.75 -1.01
CA LYS A 14 17.56 7.35 -2.34
C LYS A 14 16.49 6.71 -3.23
N THR A 15 16.39 5.39 -3.21
CA THR A 15 15.37 4.66 -3.98
C THR A 15 13.96 4.99 -3.50
N ALA A 16 13.73 4.97 -2.19
CA ALA A 16 12.44 5.35 -1.62
C ALA A 16 12.07 6.81 -1.88
N SER A 17 13.05 7.74 -1.78
CA SER A 17 12.82 9.15 -2.09
C SER A 17 12.47 9.36 -3.56
N SER A 18 13.19 8.71 -4.48
CA SER A 18 12.91 8.80 -5.92
C SER A 18 11.52 8.24 -6.26
N GLN A 19 11.12 7.13 -5.64
CA GLN A 19 9.79 6.55 -5.84
C GLN A 19 8.68 7.43 -5.24
N LEU A 20 8.95 8.10 -4.11
CA LEU A 20 8.01 9.06 -3.53
C LEU A 20 7.85 10.30 -4.41
N ASP A 21 8.97 10.78 -5.00
CA ASP A 21 8.94 11.92 -5.92
C ASP A 21 8.16 11.56 -7.21
N GLU A 22 8.41 10.39 -7.80
CA GLU A 22 7.67 9.88 -8.96
C GLU A 22 6.17 9.69 -8.65
N THR A 23 5.86 9.12 -7.48
CA THR A 23 4.47 8.96 -7.03
C THR A 23 3.82 10.33 -6.79
N GLY A 24 4.57 11.29 -6.24
CA GLY A 24 4.10 12.66 -6.02
C GLY A 24 3.80 13.40 -7.31
N GLU A 25 4.57 13.18 -8.37
CA GLU A 25 4.31 13.74 -9.70
C GLU A 25 3.09 13.09 -10.38
N GLN A 26 2.90 11.79 -10.19
CA GLN A 26 1.75 11.05 -10.74
C GLN A 26 0.44 11.32 -9.99
N PHE A 27 0.52 11.56 -8.68
CA PHE A 27 -0.65 11.71 -7.80
C PHE A 27 -0.55 12.95 -6.88
N PRO A 28 -0.47 14.17 -7.42
CA PRO A 28 -0.24 15.37 -6.61
C PRO A 28 -1.36 15.63 -5.59
N GLU A 29 -2.61 15.34 -5.93
CA GLU A 29 -3.76 15.50 -5.02
C GLU A 29 -3.70 14.51 -3.86
N PHE A 30 -3.29 13.28 -4.12
CA PHE A 30 -3.10 12.26 -3.10
C PHE A 30 -1.98 12.63 -2.12
N VAL A 31 -0.83 13.09 -2.63
CA VAL A 31 0.29 13.55 -1.78
C VAL A 31 -0.13 14.74 -0.96
N HIS A 32 -0.85 15.69 -1.55
CA HIS A 32 -1.32 16.89 -0.84
C HIS A 32 -2.31 16.53 0.27
N SER A 33 -3.29 15.68 0.00
CA SER A 33 -4.28 15.25 1.00
C SER A 33 -3.62 14.44 2.12
N THR A 34 -2.70 13.54 1.79
CA THR A 34 -1.95 12.75 2.79
C THR A 34 -1.06 13.66 3.67
N GLN A 35 -0.41 14.66 3.08
CA GLN A 35 0.40 15.63 3.82
C GLN A 35 -0.47 16.51 4.74
N GLN A 36 -1.64 16.93 4.28
CA GLN A 36 -2.59 17.68 5.09
C GLN A 36 -3.08 16.88 6.29
N GLN A 37 -3.54 15.65 6.07
CA GLN A 37 -4.01 14.75 7.13
C GLN A 37 -2.90 14.43 8.15
N LEU A 38 -1.67 14.18 7.67
CA LEU A 38 -0.53 13.98 8.54
C LEU A 38 -0.24 15.23 9.36
N GLY A 39 -0.32 16.41 8.75
CA GLY A 39 -0.15 17.70 9.43
C GLY A 39 -1.19 17.92 10.52
N GLU A 40 -2.46 17.68 10.24
CA GLU A 40 -3.56 17.80 11.21
C GLU A 40 -3.39 16.81 12.38
N ARG A 41 -3.03 15.56 12.08
CA ARG A 41 -2.76 14.54 13.11
C ARG A 41 -1.57 14.92 14.00
N LEU A 42 -0.48 15.41 13.42
CA LEU A 42 0.68 15.86 14.18
C LEU A 42 0.35 17.09 15.06
N ALA A 43 -0.49 18.01 14.58
CA ALA A 43 -0.96 19.15 15.35
C ALA A 43 -1.75 18.68 16.59
N HIS A 44 -2.72 17.79 16.42
CA HIS A 44 -3.49 17.26 17.55
C HIS A 44 -2.64 16.45 18.55
N LEU A 45 -1.65 15.70 18.08
CA LEU A 45 -0.72 15.01 18.97
C LEU A 45 0.14 16.01 19.78
N ALA A 46 0.59 17.08 19.16
CA ALA A 46 1.33 18.15 19.84
C ALA A 46 0.46 18.92 20.85
N GLU A 47 -0.81 19.20 20.51
CA GLU A 47 -1.79 19.79 21.42
C GLU A 47 -2.02 18.89 22.64
N ARG A 48 -2.20 17.60 22.44
CA ARG A 48 -2.37 16.61 23.50
C ARG A 48 -1.17 16.60 24.46
N ASP A 49 0.03 16.46 23.90
CA ASP A 49 1.28 16.46 24.69
C ASP A 49 1.45 17.77 25.48
N TYR A 50 1.09 18.89 24.87
CA TYR A 50 1.13 20.19 25.57
C TYR A 50 0.14 20.24 26.75
N VAL A 51 -1.10 19.79 26.57
CA VAL A 51 -2.13 19.78 27.63
C VAL A 51 -1.71 18.82 28.76
N GLU A 52 -1.22 17.61 28.43
CA GLU A 52 -0.70 16.65 29.42
C GLU A 52 0.45 17.27 30.24
N ASN A 53 1.41 17.91 29.58
CA ASN A 53 2.51 18.62 30.23
C ASN A 53 2.04 19.74 31.17
N GLN A 54 1.03 20.51 30.78
CA GLN A 54 0.47 21.58 31.64
C GLN A 54 -0.25 21.02 32.87
N MET A 55 -0.89 19.87 32.76
CA MET A 55 -1.52 19.17 33.88
C MET A 55 -0.46 18.60 34.82
N ASP A 56 0.58 17.96 34.30
CA ASP A 56 1.67 17.39 35.09
C ASP A 56 2.46 18.42 35.87
N HIS A 57 2.62 19.64 35.31
CA HIS A 57 3.26 20.76 35.98
C HIS A 57 2.31 21.54 36.91
N GLY A 58 1.05 21.12 37.03
CA GLY A 58 0.05 21.78 37.86
C GLY A 58 -0.40 23.16 37.39
N SER A 59 -0.03 23.54 36.16
CA SER A 59 -0.44 24.82 35.52
C SER A 59 -1.88 24.75 35.02
N LEU A 60 -2.38 23.56 34.68
CA LEU A 60 -3.74 23.28 34.28
C LEU A 60 -4.35 22.25 35.22
N PRO A 61 -5.46 22.56 35.95
CA PRO A 61 -6.14 21.55 36.77
C PRO A 61 -6.69 20.41 35.89
N HIS A 62 -6.60 19.17 36.38
CA HIS A 62 -7.10 17.97 35.67
C HIS A 62 -8.57 18.09 35.24
N SER A 63 -9.42 18.71 36.07
CA SER A 63 -10.83 18.95 35.75
C SER A 63 -11.09 19.77 34.49
N PHE A 64 -10.09 20.54 34.04
CA PHE A 64 -10.15 21.33 32.80
C PHE A 64 -9.33 20.67 31.67
N GLY A 65 -8.25 19.96 32.01
CA GLY A 65 -7.40 19.30 31.01
C GLY A 65 -8.00 18.02 30.45
N GLU A 66 -8.61 17.18 31.31
CA GLU A 66 -9.23 15.92 30.88
C GLU A 66 -10.28 16.09 29.76
N PRO A 67 -11.24 17.05 29.84
CA PRO A 67 -12.19 17.26 28.74
C PRO A 67 -11.53 17.69 27.43
N ILE A 68 -10.43 18.46 27.51
CA ILE A 68 -9.69 18.89 26.31
C ILE A 68 -8.98 17.70 25.67
N ILE A 69 -8.38 16.84 26.48
CA ILE A 69 -7.75 15.60 25.97
C ILE A 69 -8.79 14.70 25.33
N GLU A 70 -9.98 14.54 25.94
CA GLU A 70 -11.06 13.74 25.39
C GLU A 70 -11.52 14.26 24.02
N GLU A 71 -11.65 15.60 23.86
CA GLU A 71 -11.97 16.23 22.58
C GLU A 71 -10.87 16.00 21.52
N ILE A 72 -9.60 16.10 21.92
CA ILE A 72 -8.45 15.83 21.03
C ILE A 72 -8.45 14.35 20.60
N ASP A 73 -8.67 13.43 21.54
CA ASP A 73 -8.70 11.99 21.26
C ASP A 73 -9.89 11.62 20.34
N GLU A 74 -11.06 12.26 20.50
CA GLU A 74 -12.19 12.14 19.56
C GLU A 74 -11.82 12.65 18.16
N ASN A 75 -11.13 13.78 18.05
CA ASN A 75 -10.67 14.32 16.78
C ASN A 75 -9.64 13.40 16.11
N LEU A 76 -8.67 12.87 16.86
CA LEU A 76 -7.71 11.88 16.38
C LEU A 76 -8.38 10.57 15.92
N TYR A 77 -9.42 10.14 16.64
CA TYR A 77 -10.21 8.98 16.24
C TYR A 77 -10.99 9.26 14.96
N ARG A 78 -11.62 10.44 14.83
CA ARG A 78 -12.33 10.85 13.60
C ARG A 78 -11.40 10.93 12.41
N LEU A 79 -10.24 11.58 12.53
CA LEU A 79 -9.22 11.62 11.48
C LEU A 79 -8.80 10.21 11.03
N ARG A 80 -8.70 9.27 11.97
CA ARG A 80 -8.39 7.87 11.65
C ARG A 80 -9.54 7.17 10.91
N GLN A 81 -10.80 7.52 11.21
CA GLN A 81 -11.96 6.99 10.49
C GLN A 81 -12.14 7.65 9.12
N GLU A 82 -11.87 8.94 9.02
CA GLU A 82 -11.89 9.71 7.77
C GLU A 82 -10.76 9.24 6.84
N GLU A 83 -9.57 8.91 7.36
CA GLU A 83 -8.54 8.18 6.61
C GLU A 83 -9.08 6.90 5.94
N VAL A 84 -10.08 6.27 6.53
CA VAL A 84 -10.72 5.06 5.99
C VAL A 84 -11.84 5.41 5.00
N ALA A 85 -12.57 6.51 5.22
CA ALA A 85 -13.80 6.85 4.49
C ALA A 85 -13.58 7.88 3.35
N GLU A 86 -12.65 8.82 3.50
CA GLU A 86 -12.39 9.87 2.48
C GLU A 86 -11.61 9.38 1.27
N PHE A 87 -11.04 8.19 1.33
CA PHE A 87 -10.46 7.52 0.17
C PHE A 87 -11.47 6.57 -0.53
N GLU A 88 -12.71 6.94 -0.65
CA GLU A 88 -13.47 6.61 -1.85
C GLU A 88 -12.98 7.46 -3.03
N ILE A 89 -11.67 7.47 -3.25
CA ILE A 89 -11.19 7.67 -4.62
C ILE A 89 -11.85 6.53 -5.38
N ASP A 90 -12.64 6.89 -6.38
CA ASP A 90 -13.29 5.91 -7.24
C ASP A 90 -12.25 4.83 -7.56
N PRO A 91 -12.48 3.58 -7.14
CA PRO A 91 -11.55 2.49 -7.44
C PRO A 91 -11.12 2.48 -8.90
N HIS A 92 -12.01 2.91 -9.78
CA HIS A 92 -11.79 3.05 -11.19
C HIS A 92 -10.70 4.08 -11.54
N GLU A 93 -10.62 5.24 -10.85
CA GLU A 93 -9.57 6.23 -11.10
C GLU A 93 -8.18 5.76 -10.65
N LEU A 94 -8.10 5.07 -9.50
CA LEU A 94 -6.83 4.52 -9.03
C LEU A 94 -6.33 3.37 -9.89
N LEU A 95 -7.24 2.49 -10.28
CA LEU A 95 -6.92 1.35 -11.15
C LEU A 95 -6.47 1.81 -12.54
N ARG A 96 -7.04 2.87 -13.10
CA ARG A 96 -6.61 3.44 -14.39
C ARG A 96 -5.17 3.94 -14.38
N LYS A 97 -4.66 4.35 -13.22
CA LYS A 97 -3.28 4.84 -13.05
C LYS A 97 -2.26 3.72 -12.82
N VAL A 98 -2.71 2.48 -12.65
CA VAL A 98 -1.79 1.33 -12.62
C VAL A 98 -1.31 1.07 -14.05
N ALA A 99 0.01 1.01 -14.26
CA ALA A 99 0.61 0.81 -15.58
C ALA A 99 0.04 -0.38 -16.36
N PHE A 100 -0.49 -1.35 -15.66
CA PHE A 100 -1.21 -2.49 -16.19
C PHE A 100 -2.49 -2.14 -16.97
N PHE A 101 -3.15 -1.00 -16.65
CA PHE A 101 -4.41 -0.55 -17.26
C PHE A 101 -4.26 0.68 -18.16
N GLU A 102 -3.06 1.24 -18.26
CA GLU A 102 -2.80 2.54 -18.91
C GLU A 102 -3.21 2.55 -20.39
N ASP A 103 -3.04 1.41 -21.08
CA ASP A 103 -3.38 1.25 -22.50
C ASP A 103 -4.76 0.60 -22.76
N MET A 104 -5.58 0.43 -21.71
CA MET A 104 -6.90 -0.20 -21.84
C MET A 104 -8.00 0.78 -22.22
N GLY A 105 -8.90 0.34 -23.12
CA GLY A 105 -10.16 1.03 -23.40
C GLY A 105 -11.11 1.05 -22.19
N GLU A 106 -12.07 1.99 -22.17
CA GLU A 106 -13.03 2.12 -21.05
C GLU A 106 -13.85 0.84 -20.82
N GLU A 107 -14.40 0.25 -21.86
CA GLU A 107 -15.21 -0.98 -21.75
C GLU A 107 -14.39 -2.17 -21.24
N GLU A 108 -13.11 -2.21 -21.57
CA GLU A 108 -12.19 -3.27 -21.16
C GLU A 108 -11.86 -3.15 -19.68
N PHE A 109 -11.60 -1.93 -19.26
CA PHE A 109 -11.30 -1.60 -17.88
C PHE A 109 -12.49 -1.86 -16.97
N ASP A 110 -13.69 -1.37 -17.31
CA ASP A 110 -14.91 -1.55 -16.55
C ASP A 110 -15.22 -3.04 -16.34
N HIS A 111 -15.04 -3.84 -17.38
CA HIS A 111 -15.28 -5.30 -17.30
C HIS A 111 -14.37 -6.01 -16.29
N ILE A 112 -13.14 -5.55 -16.12
CA ILE A 112 -12.19 -6.12 -15.12
C ILE A 112 -12.46 -5.53 -13.75
N ALA A 113 -12.70 -4.23 -13.66
CA ALA A 113 -12.93 -3.52 -12.41
C ALA A 113 -14.16 -4.04 -11.67
N GLU A 114 -15.25 -4.37 -12.37
CA GLU A 114 -16.45 -4.98 -11.79
C GLU A 114 -16.21 -6.34 -11.11
N ARG A 115 -15.12 -7.03 -11.47
CA ARG A 115 -14.76 -8.34 -10.91
C ARG A 115 -13.73 -8.26 -9.80
N MET A 116 -13.24 -7.07 -9.50
CA MET A 116 -12.30 -6.85 -8.43
C MET A 116 -13.00 -6.76 -7.07
N VAL A 117 -12.38 -7.37 -6.07
CA VAL A 117 -12.86 -7.34 -4.69
C VAL A 117 -11.94 -6.48 -3.85
N ALA A 118 -12.47 -5.40 -3.28
CA ALA A 118 -11.72 -4.53 -2.37
C ALA A 118 -11.35 -5.27 -1.07
N LYS A 119 -10.12 -5.10 -0.62
CA LYS A 119 -9.60 -5.65 0.64
C LYS A 119 -8.83 -4.60 1.42
N THR A 120 -9.15 -4.48 2.70
CA THR A 120 -8.36 -3.72 3.67
C THR A 120 -7.49 -4.65 4.47
N VAL A 121 -6.22 -4.30 4.63
CA VAL A 121 -5.21 -5.09 5.33
C VAL A 121 -4.52 -4.21 6.35
N ASN A 122 -4.39 -4.67 7.59
CA ASN A 122 -3.71 -3.92 8.64
C ASN A 122 -2.19 -4.05 8.53
N GLU A 123 -1.48 -3.11 9.14
CA GLU A 123 -0.02 -3.20 9.31
C GLU A 123 0.38 -4.55 9.93
N LYS A 124 1.43 -5.16 9.42
CA LYS A 124 1.99 -6.47 9.82
C LYS A 124 1.17 -7.69 9.43
N ASP A 125 -0.01 -7.53 8.82
CA ASP A 125 -0.76 -8.66 8.30
C ASP A 125 -0.06 -9.29 7.08
N VAL A 126 -0.14 -10.61 6.99
CA VAL A 126 0.38 -11.38 5.85
C VAL A 126 -0.73 -11.54 4.81
N ILE A 127 -0.50 -11.02 3.62
CA ILE A 127 -1.44 -11.06 2.50
C ILE A 127 -1.29 -12.35 1.70
N ILE A 128 -0.04 -12.73 1.44
CA ILE A 128 0.34 -13.96 0.74
C ILE A 128 1.42 -14.68 1.55
N ARG A 129 1.33 -16.00 1.67
CA ARG A 129 2.39 -16.84 2.25
C ARG A 129 3.10 -17.64 1.17
N GLN A 130 4.41 -17.69 1.23
CA GLN A 130 5.24 -18.56 0.40
C GLN A 130 4.79 -20.02 0.58
N GLY A 131 4.64 -20.73 -0.54
CA GLY A 131 4.21 -22.14 -0.56
C GLY A 131 2.71 -22.36 -0.63
N ASP A 132 1.87 -21.34 -0.39
CA ASP A 132 0.41 -21.45 -0.54
C ASP A 132 0.00 -21.58 -2.01
N ALA A 133 -1.20 -22.10 -2.25
CA ALA A 133 -1.81 -22.07 -3.58
C ALA A 133 -2.15 -20.63 -3.98
N GLY A 134 -1.78 -20.23 -5.19
CA GLY A 134 -2.01 -18.88 -5.70
C GLY A 134 -3.17 -18.82 -6.69
N ASN A 135 -4.31 -18.24 -6.30
CA ASN A 135 -5.50 -18.12 -7.16
C ASN A 135 -5.94 -16.67 -7.42
N SER A 136 -5.14 -15.69 -7.01
CA SER A 136 -5.48 -14.29 -7.15
C SER A 136 -4.25 -13.40 -7.37
N LEU A 137 -4.49 -12.28 -8.02
CA LEU A 137 -3.61 -11.13 -8.18
C LEU A 137 -4.09 -10.02 -7.24
N PHE A 138 -3.18 -9.24 -6.70
CA PHE A 138 -3.49 -8.10 -5.85
C PHE A 138 -2.89 -6.82 -6.44
N LEU A 139 -3.71 -5.79 -6.57
CA LEU A 139 -3.28 -4.45 -6.93
C LEU A 139 -3.27 -3.58 -5.68
N ILE A 140 -2.22 -2.80 -5.50
CA ILE A 140 -2.07 -1.90 -4.35
C ILE A 140 -2.62 -0.53 -4.77
N THR A 141 -3.71 -0.11 -4.14
CA THR A 141 -4.23 1.24 -4.35
C THR A 141 -3.76 2.20 -3.27
N ARG A 142 -3.44 1.67 -2.09
CA ARG A 142 -2.86 2.45 -0.98
C ARG A 142 -2.00 1.56 -0.09
N GLY A 143 -0.93 2.16 0.46
CA GLY A 143 -0.05 1.53 1.43
C GLY A 143 1.20 0.95 0.81
N VAL A 144 1.97 0.27 1.66
CA VAL A 144 3.27 -0.32 1.34
C VAL A 144 3.27 -1.77 1.75
N VAL A 145 3.68 -2.66 0.86
CA VAL A 145 3.89 -4.07 1.16
C VAL A 145 5.34 -4.45 0.95
N ARG A 146 5.79 -5.46 1.69
CA ARG A 146 7.14 -6.03 1.55
C ARG A 146 7.04 -7.47 1.09
N VAL A 147 7.88 -7.80 0.11
CA VAL A 147 8.01 -9.14 -0.46
C VAL A 147 9.26 -9.79 0.11
N THR A 148 9.10 -10.95 0.72
CA THR A 148 10.19 -11.70 1.33
C THR A 148 10.15 -13.15 0.90
N ARG A 149 11.31 -13.78 0.74
CA ARG A 149 11.44 -15.21 0.44
C ARG A 149 12.30 -15.89 1.50
N GLU A 150 11.90 -17.07 1.88
CA GLU A 150 12.70 -17.95 2.73
C GLU A 150 13.39 -18.99 1.85
N GLU A 151 14.72 -18.99 1.88
CA GLU A 151 15.57 -19.95 1.18
C GLU A 151 16.60 -20.52 2.17
N ASN A 152 16.66 -21.85 2.30
CA ASN A 152 17.59 -22.57 3.20
C ASN A 152 17.48 -22.15 4.68
N GLY A 153 16.32 -21.69 5.14
CA GLY A 153 16.10 -21.21 6.51
C GLY A 153 16.49 -19.74 6.74
N GLU A 154 16.94 -19.05 5.71
CA GLU A 154 17.24 -17.62 5.76
C GLU A 154 16.14 -16.82 5.05
N LYS A 155 15.65 -15.77 5.72
CA LYS A 155 14.67 -14.86 5.16
C LYS A 155 15.37 -13.72 4.45
N ARG A 156 15.09 -13.57 3.16
CA ARG A 156 15.63 -12.52 2.30
C ARG A 156 14.51 -11.56 1.88
N ASP A 157 14.77 -10.26 2.00
CA ASP A 157 13.91 -9.22 1.41
C ASP A 157 14.18 -9.17 -0.10
N LEU A 158 13.12 -9.26 -0.91
CA LEU A 158 13.20 -9.19 -2.37
C LEU A 158 12.89 -7.79 -2.85
N SER A 159 11.72 -7.24 -2.47
CA SER A 159 11.28 -5.92 -2.91
C SER A 159 10.29 -5.29 -1.95
N THR A 160 10.09 -4.00 -2.11
CA THR A 160 9.02 -3.21 -1.50
C THR A 160 8.13 -2.69 -2.61
N LEU A 161 6.82 -2.92 -2.50
CA LEU A 161 5.83 -2.49 -3.48
C LEU A 161 4.93 -1.41 -2.88
N LEU A 162 4.53 -0.47 -3.71
CA LEU A 162 3.78 0.74 -3.35
C LEU A 162 2.43 0.80 -4.06
N ALA A 163 1.66 1.84 -3.78
CA ALA A 163 0.45 2.15 -4.55
C ALA A 163 0.79 2.28 -6.05
N GLY A 164 -0.02 1.65 -6.90
CA GLY A 164 0.25 1.52 -8.34
C GLY A 164 0.93 0.22 -8.75
N ASP A 165 1.54 -0.50 -7.80
CA ASP A 165 2.11 -1.83 -8.04
C ASP A 165 1.07 -2.94 -7.89
N PHE A 166 1.42 -4.13 -8.38
CA PHE A 166 0.64 -5.35 -8.19
C PHE A 166 1.54 -6.54 -7.84
N PHE A 167 0.98 -7.61 -7.27
CA PHE A 167 1.72 -8.81 -6.90
C PHE A 167 0.83 -10.06 -6.95
N GLY A 168 1.48 -11.23 -6.97
CA GLY A 168 0.81 -12.53 -7.00
C GLY A 168 0.62 -13.10 -8.40
N GLU A 169 1.02 -12.40 -9.44
CA GLU A 169 0.91 -12.77 -10.87
C GLU A 169 1.65 -14.07 -11.20
N MET A 170 2.84 -14.26 -10.62
CA MET A 170 3.71 -15.40 -10.95
C MET A 170 3.01 -16.75 -10.72
N ALA A 171 2.29 -16.89 -9.61
CA ALA A 171 1.54 -18.09 -9.30
C ALA A 171 0.36 -18.32 -10.27
N LEU A 172 -0.21 -17.23 -10.79
CA LEU A 172 -1.30 -17.30 -11.77
C LEU A 172 -0.78 -17.70 -13.15
N LEU A 173 0.30 -17.05 -13.61
CA LEU A 173 0.88 -17.27 -14.93
C LEU A 173 1.44 -18.70 -15.13
N HIS A 174 2.05 -19.25 -14.07
CA HIS A 174 2.74 -20.53 -14.15
C HIS A 174 1.97 -21.68 -13.50
N GLY A 175 0.83 -21.43 -12.86
CA GLY A 175 0.09 -22.46 -12.12
C GLY A 175 0.85 -23.02 -10.93
N GLU A 176 1.80 -22.24 -10.41
CA GLU A 176 2.70 -22.62 -9.33
C GLU A 176 2.16 -22.16 -7.97
N LYS A 177 2.83 -22.60 -6.90
CA LYS A 177 2.62 -22.05 -5.56
C LYS A 177 3.19 -20.64 -5.46
N ARG A 178 2.74 -19.89 -4.44
CA ARG A 178 3.32 -18.58 -4.12
C ARG A 178 4.81 -18.71 -3.86
N ASN A 179 5.62 -17.98 -4.58
CA ASN A 179 7.10 -18.05 -4.51
C ASN A 179 7.70 -17.17 -3.40
N ALA A 180 6.91 -16.28 -2.82
CA ALA A 180 7.31 -15.37 -1.75
C ALA A 180 6.16 -15.09 -0.79
N THR A 181 6.51 -14.57 0.38
CA THR A 181 5.56 -14.03 1.37
C THR A 181 5.45 -12.53 1.16
N VAL A 182 4.22 -12.01 1.11
CA VAL A 182 3.92 -10.58 1.03
C VAL A 182 3.16 -10.16 2.28
N TRP A 183 3.64 -9.13 2.95
CA TRP A 183 3.04 -8.60 4.17
C TRP A 183 2.96 -7.07 4.13
N ALA A 184 1.97 -6.52 4.81
CA ALA A 184 1.70 -5.10 4.87
C ALA A 184 2.68 -4.40 5.82
N VAL A 185 3.42 -3.39 5.31
CA VAL A 185 4.31 -2.52 6.11
C VAL A 185 3.52 -1.39 6.75
N THR A 186 2.50 -0.91 6.04
CA THR A 186 1.52 0.08 6.51
C THR A 186 0.12 -0.50 6.33
N PRO A 187 -0.94 0.10 6.88
CA PRO A 187 -2.30 -0.23 6.47
C PRO A 187 -2.43 -0.12 4.94
N CYS A 188 -3.02 -1.13 4.29
CA CYS A 188 -3.12 -1.22 2.83
C CYS A 188 -4.56 -1.36 2.37
N TYR A 189 -4.87 -0.73 1.23
CA TYR A 189 -6.06 -0.99 0.42
C TYR A 189 -5.63 -1.70 -0.85
N LEU A 190 -6.22 -2.85 -1.08
CA LEU A 190 -5.89 -3.73 -2.19
C LEU A 190 -7.15 -4.06 -2.98
N TYR A 191 -6.99 -4.32 -4.27
CA TYR A 191 -7.99 -5.00 -5.06
C TYR A 191 -7.50 -6.39 -5.42
N GLU A 192 -8.31 -7.38 -5.11
CA GLU A 192 -8.07 -8.78 -5.48
C GLU A 192 -8.80 -9.10 -6.78
N LEU A 193 -8.08 -9.62 -7.76
CA LEU A 193 -8.60 -10.19 -8.99
C LEU A 193 -8.36 -11.71 -8.99
N ASP A 194 -9.41 -12.50 -9.15
CA ASP A 194 -9.27 -13.94 -9.18
C ASP A 194 -8.65 -14.46 -10.50
N ARG A 195 -8.19 -15.70 -10.47
CA ARG A 195 -7.58 -16.37 -11.63
C ARG A 195 -8.49 -16.35 -12.86
N ALA A 196 -9.78 -16.64 -12.69
CA ALA A 196 -10.70 -16.77 -13.82
C ALA A 196 -10.90 -15.41 -14.51
N ALA A 197 -11.04 -14.34 -13.74
CA ALA A 197 -11.17 -13.00 -14.27
C ALA A 197 -9.90 -12.54 -14.98
N LEU A 198 -8.70 -12.84 -14.41
CA LEU A 198 -7.44 -12.51 -15.06
C LEU A 198 -7.23 -13.32 -16.35
N GLU A 199 -7.51 -14.62 -16.36
CA GLU A 199 -7.39 -15.46 -17.55
C GLU A 199 -8.33 -14.99 -18.67
N GLU A 200 -9.55 -14.62 -18.34
CA GLU A 200 -10.50 -14.01 -19.29
C GLU A 200 -9.96 -12.69 -19.85
N ALA A 201 -9.47 -11.81 -18.97
CA ALA A 201 -8.87 -10.55 -19.37
C ALA A 201 -7.65 -10.72 -20.30
N MET A 202 -6.76 -11.66 -19.99
CA MET A 202 -5.59 -11.96 -20.82
C MET A 202 -5.94 -12.56 -22.19
N VAL A 203 -7.04 -13.30 -22.29
CA VAL A 203 -7.54 -13.84 -23.58
C VAL A 203 -8.17 -12.73 -24.40
N ARG A 204 -8.95 -11.86 -23.77
CA ARG A 204 -9.73 -10.83 -24.45
C ARG A 204 -8.88 -9.60 -24.81
N PHE A 205 -7.91 -9.25 -23.95
CA PHE A 205 -7.13 -8.01 -24.04
C PHE A 205 -5.62 -8.33 -24.14
N PRO A 206 -5.01 -8.21 -25.32
CA PRO A 206 -3.59 -8.49 -25.52
C PRO A 206 -2.67 -7.62 -24.65
N ALA A 207 -3.04 -6.36 -24.38
CA ALA A 207 -2.27 -5.44 -23.55
C ALA A 207 -2.09 -5.97 -22.11
N VAL A 208 -3.15 -6.52 -21.50
CA VAL A 208 -3.10 -7.17 -20.18
C VAL A 208 -2.09 -8.30 -20.18
N ARG A 209 -2.17 -9.16 -21.18
CA ARG A 209 -1.26 -10.30 -21.30
C ARG A 209 0.19 -9.86 -21.43
N GLU A 210 0.48 -8.85 -22.24
CA GLU A 210 1.84 -8.32 -22.42
C GLU A 210 2.39 -7.72 -21.13
N ALA A 211 1.59 -6.89 -20.44
CA ALA A 211 1.96 -6.29 -19.17
C ALA A 211 2.27 -7.34 -18.08
N MET A 212 1.45 -8.39 -18.01
CA MET A 212 1.66 -9.51 -17.06
C MET A 212 2.96 -10.25 -17.33
N TYR A 213 3.26 -10.59 -18.58
CA TYR A 213 4.51 -11.28 -18.94
C TYR A 213 5.73 -10.36 -18.79
N GLU A 214 5.59 -9.07 -18.98
CA GLU A 214 6.67 -8.11 -18.76
C GLU A 214 7.03 -8.01 -17.28
N ALA A 215 6.03 -7.91 -16.41
CA ALA A 215 6.23 -7.92 -14.96
C ALA A 215 6.89 -9.23 -14.48
N ASP A 216 6.44 -10.39 -14.97
CA ASP A 216 7.04 -11.68 -14.65
C ASP A 216 8.52 -11.73 -15.06
N ARG A 217 8.85 -11.25 -16.26
CA ARG A 217 10.24 -11.21 -16.73
C ARG A 217 11.15 -10.35 -15.86
N LYS A 218 10.68 -9.15 -15.45
CA LYS A 218 11.43 -8.25 -14.57
C LYS A 218 11.72 -8.93 -13.22
N ARG A 219 10.70 -9.51 -12.59
CA ARG A 219 10.81 -10.12 -11.25
C ARG A 219 11.57 -11.45 -11.19
N ARG A 220 11.74 -12.13 -12.32
CA ARG A 220 12.59 -13.33 -12.40
C ARG A 220 14.08 -13.03 -12.52
N GLN A 221 14.44 -11.78 -12.80
CA GLN A 221 15.82 -11.34 -12.91
C GLN A 221 16.36 -10.76 -11.60
N GLU A 222 15.48 -10.50 -10.62
CA GLU A 222 15.79 -10.08 -9.25
C GLU A 222 15.98 -11.29 -8.31
#